data_87cc948c844f01b39cbab44ca47876e7
#
_entry.id   87cc948c844f01b39cbab44ca47876e7
#
_cell.length_a   1.000
_cell.length_b   1.000
_cell.length_c   1.000
_cell.angle_alpha   90.00
_cell.angle_beta   90.00
_cell.angle_gamma   90.00
#
_symmetry.space_group_name_H-M   'P 1'
#
loop_
_entity.id
_entity.type
_entity.pdbx_description
1 polymer ?
#
loop_
_entity_poly.entity_id
_entity_poly.type
_entity_poly.pdbx_seq_one_letter_code
_entity_poly.pdbx_strand_id
1 'polypeptide(L)'
;MEKYIKKCPKEPSFVQKGLNGYSYNITNTGISIDIEDVYKGHEKYCKSLVSTFIYYVLSGSGTFKIDNEKYEVVEGDVIEIPKNTEFVFAGKMKLLLIMTPAFDPKNEVEGPENDLY
;
A
#
# COMPACT_ATOMS: atom_id res chain seq x y z
N MET A 1 18.55 23.19 -1.46
CA MET A 1 17.72 22.12 -0.91
C MET A 1 16.26 22.32 -1.28
N GLU A 2 15.64 21.27 -1.74
CA GLU A 2 14.25 21.27 -2.12
C GLU A 2 13.38 21.12 -0.88
N LYS A 3 12.59 22.13 -0.55
CA LYS A 3 11.70 22.02 0.60
C LYS A 3 10.27 21.63 0.17
N TYR A 4 9.94 21.81 -1.09
CA TYR A 4 8.61 21.47 -1.62
C TYR A 4 8.61 20.18 -2.44
N ILE A 5 9.74 19.82 -3.03
CA ILE A 5 9.85 18.66 -3.91
C ILE A 5 10.45 17.50 -3.13
N LYS A 6 9.71 16.39 -3.08
CA LYS A 6 10.15 15.18 -2.39
C LYS A 6 10.50 14.15 -3.45
N LYS A 7 11.75 13.72 -3.47
CA LYS A 7 12.22 12.76 -4.46
C LYS A 7 11.91 11.34 -3.98
N CYS A 8 11.58 10.47 -4.92
CA CYS A 8 11.43 9.05 -4.62
C CYS A 8 12.79 8.50 -4.19
N PRO A 9 12.88 7.79 -3.06
CA PRO A 9 14.14 7.17 -2.66
C PRO A 9 14.66 6.22 -3.72
N LYS A 10 15.97 6.12 -3.87
CA LYS A 10 16.59 5.19 -4.83
C LYS A 10 16.59 3.77 -4.31
N GLU A 11 16.67 3.61 -2.99
CA GLU A 11 16.64 2.31 -2.34
C GLU A 11 15.31 2.10 -1.65
N PRO A 12 14.81 0.86 -1.58
CA PRO A 12 13.56 0.60 -0.86
C PRO A 12 13.62 1.04 0.60
N SER A 13 12.54 1.65 1.06
CA SER A 13 12.36 2.02 2.47
C SER A 13 11.91 0.83 3.28
N PHE A 14 11.19 -0.10 2.67
CA PHE A 14 10.79 -1.36 3.28
C PHE A 14 10.68 -2.43 2.20
N VAL A 15 10.92 -3.68 2.60
CA VAL A 15 10.91 -4.82 1.71
C VAL A 15 10.06 -5.91 2.34
N GLN A 16 9.19 -6.49 1.55
CA GLN A 16 8.44 -7.69 1.93
C GLN A 16 8.71 -8.77 0.87
N LYS A 17 8.35 -9.99 1.22
CA LYS A 17 8.36 -11.06 0.25
C LYS A 17 7.21 -10.81 -0.72
N GLY A 18 7.51 -10.23 -1.88
CA GLY A 18 6.50 -9.95 -2.89
C GLY A 18 6.38 -8.50 -3.32
N LEU A 19 7.01 -7.56 -2.58
CA LEU A 19 7.01 -6.15 -2.98
C LEU A 19 8.16 -5.38 -2.35
N ASN A 20 8.53 -4.28 -3.02
CA ASN A 20 9.46 -3.29 -2.48
C ASN A 20 8.71 -1.98 -2.33
N GLY A 21 8.87 -1.32 -1.19
CA GLY A 21 8.20 -0.06 -0.90
C GLY A 21 9.17 1.10 -0.81
N TYR A 22 8.73 2.26 -1.26
CA TYR A 22 9.53 3.49 -1.29
C TYR A 22 8.72 4.60 -0.65
N SER A 23 9.16 5.09 0.51
CA SER A 23 8.41 6.09 1.28
C SER A 23 8.93 7.48 1.00
N TYR A 24 8.03 8.38 0.64
CA TYR A 24 8.38 9.79 0.47
C TYR A 24 8.49 10.47 1.82
N ASN A 25 9.40 11.46 1.91
CA ASN A 25 9.61 12.22 3.14
C ASN A 25 8.58 13.35 3.24
N ILE A 26 7.35 12.99 3.61
CA ILE A 26 6.26 13.95 3.81
C ILE A 26 6.31 14.44 5.26
N THR A 27 6.29 15.74 5.45
CA THR A 27 6.39 16.33 6.79
C THR A 27 5.04 16.52 7.48
N ASN A 28 3.95 16.54 6.69
CA ASN A 28 2.60 16.62 7.24
C ASN A 28 2.23 15.27 7.87
N THR A 29 1.94 15.24 9.16
CA THR A 29 1.62 13.99 9.87
C THR A 29 0.22 13.45 9.57
N GLY A 30 -0.59 14.20 8.84
CA GLY A 30 -1.93 13.74 8.43
C GLY A 30 -1.93 12.79 7.26
N ILE A 31 -0.79 12.60 6.61
CA ILE A 31 -0.73 11.81 5.37
C ILE A 31 0.64 11.19 5.20
N SER A 32 0.69 9.99 4.64
CA SER A 32 1.92 9.39 4.13
C SER A 32 1.71 8.97 2.68
N ILE A 33 2.80 8.98 1.92
CA ILE A 33 2.78 8.62 0.49
C ILE A 33 3.91 7.65 0.22
N ASP A 34 3.58 6.49 -0.34
CA ASP A 34 4.53 5.46 -0.71
C ASP A 34 4.30 5.02 -2.15
N ILE A 35 5.37 4.56 -2.79
CA ILE A 35 5.28 3.76 -4.00
C ILE A 35 5.53 2.31 -3.60
N GLU A 36 4.72 1.40 -4.09
CA GLU A 36 4.92 -0.03 -3.90
C GLU A 36 5.13 -0.69 -5.25
N ASP A 37 6.29 -1.30 -5.42
CA ASP A 37 6.62 -2.05 -6.63
C ASP A 37 6.32 -3.52 -6.32
N VAL A 38 5.16 -3.98 -6.78
CA VAL A 38 4.61 -5.29 -6.43
C VAL A 38 4.99 -6.27 -7.52
N TYR A 39 5.77 -7.31 -7.15
CA TYR A 39 6.14 -8.37 -8.09
C TYR A 39 5.43 -9.69 -7.79
N LYS A 40 4.79 -9.81 -6.63
CA LYS A 40 3.99 -10.97 -6.26
C LYS A 40 2.77 -10.57 -5.44
N GLY A 41 2.94 -9.77 -4.39
CA GLY A 41 1.83 -9.31 -3.57
C GLY A 41 2.26 -8.89 -2.19
N HIS A 42 1.30 -8.50 -1.38
CA HIS A 42 1.52 -8.18 0.02
C HIS A 42 1.73 -9.50 0.77
N GLU A 43 2.70 -9.54 1.67
CA GLU A 43 3.09 -10.80 2.31
C GLU A 43 1.97 -11.38 3.18
N LYS A 44 1.29 -10.51 3.92
CA LYS A 44 0.23 -10.91 4.86
C LYS A 44 -0.98 -10.02 4.71
N TYR A 45 -2.13 -10.48 5.20
CA TYR A 45 -3.28 -9.61 5.37
C TYR A 45 -2.92 -8.51 6.36
N CYS A 46 -3.51 -7.35 6.19
CA CYS A 46 -3.30 -6.24 7.10
C CYS A 46 -4.54 -5.37 7.19
N LYS A 47 -4.58 -4.56 8.24
CA LYS A 47 -5.55 -3.47 8.38
C LYS A 47 -4.93 -2.40 9.26
N SER A 48 -5.43 -1.18 9.13
CA SER A 48 -5.08 -0.09 10.05
C SER A 48 -6.23 0.16 11.00
N LEU A 49 -5.92 0.41 12.25
CA LEU A 49 -6.93 0.76 13.24
C LEU A 49 -7.42 2.20 13.08
N VAL A 50 -6.67 3.04 12.39
CA VAL A 50 -6.97 4.47 12.32
C VAL A 50 -6.95 5.05 10.90
N SER A 51 -6.20 4.44 9.97
CA SER A 51 -5.97 5.06 8.65
C SER A 51 -6.84 4.45 7.56
N THR A 52 -7.24 5.30 6.63
CA THR A 52 -7.76 4.87 5.33
C THR A 52 -6.57 4.65 4.41
N PHE A 53 -6.57 3.54 3.66
CA PHE A 53 -5.62 3.29 2.59
C PHE A 53 -6.24 3.69 1.27
N ILE A 54 -5.50 4.47 0.48
CA ILE A 54 -5.93 4.81 -0.88
C ILE A 54 -4.82 4.36 -1.82
N TYR A 55 -5.11 3.36 -2.64
CA TYR A 55 -4.18 2.87 -3.64
C TYR A 55 -4.60 3.37 -5.02
N TYR A 56 -3.62 3.75 -5.81
CA TYR A 56 -3.82 4.05 -7.23
C TYR A 56 -2.91 3.11 -8.03
N VAL A 57 -3.47 2.39 -8.99
CA VAL A 57 -2.70 1.47 -9.83
C VAL A 57 -2.01 2.28 -10.91
N LEU A 58 -0.72 2.51 -10.75
CA LEU A 58 0.09 3.28 -11.70
C LEU A 58 0.35 2.47 -12.98
N SER A 59 0.54 1.16 -12.83
CA SER A 59 0.77 0.26 -13.97
C SER A 59 0.52 -1.17 -13.53
N GLY A 60 0.25 -2.04 -14.48
CA GLY A 60 0.04 -3.46 -14.24
C GLY A 60 -1.37 -3.79 -13.82
N SER A 61 -1.52 -4.95 -13.18
CA SER A 61 -2.82 -5.46 -12.77
C SER A 61 -2.68 -6.44 -11.61
N GLY A 62 -3.76 -6.69 -10.91
CA GLY A 62 -3.76 -7.64 -9.80
C GLY A 62 -5.14 -7.84 -9.23
N THR A 63 -5.15 -8.48 -8.06
CA THR A 63 -6.37 -8.80 -7.32
C THR A 63 -6.23 -8.25 -5.91
N PHE A 64 -7.24 -7.50 -5.45
CA PHE A 64 -7.36 -7.13 -4.05
C PHE A 64 -8.45 -8.00 -3.43
N LYS A 65 -8.17 -8.55 -2.25
CA LYS A 65 -9.19 -9.23 -1.45
C LYS A 65 -9.43 -8.35 -0.23
N ILE A 66 -10.63 -7.80 -0.16
CA ILE A 66 -11.01 -6.80 0.84
C ILE A 66 -12.26 -7.29 1.53
N ASP A 67 -12.20 -7.39 2.85
CA ASP A 67 -13.33 -7.88 3.66
C ASP A 67 -13.89 -9.16 3.07
N ASN A 68 -12.98 -10.08 2.70
CA ASN A 68 -13.27 -11.41 2.18
C ASN A 68 -13.87 -11.47 0.78
N GLU A 69 -13.87 -10.36 0.03
CA GLU A 69 -14.31 -10.30 -1.36
C GLU A 69 -13.16 -9.96 -2.30
N LYS A 70 -13.12 -10.58 -3.47
CA LYS A 70 -12.05 -10.36 -4.46
C LYS A 70 -12.46 -9.35 -5.50
N TYR A 71 -11.54 -8.47 -5.85
CA TYR A 71 -11.72 -7.42 -6.85
C TYR A 71 -10.52 -7.41 -7.78
N GLU A 72 -10.76 -7.55 -9.08
CA GLU A 72 -9.70 -7.40 -10.08
C GLU A 72 -9.46 -5.92 -10.35
N VAL A 73 -8.20 -5.52 -10.39
CA VAL A 73 -7.82 -4.13 -10.61
C VAL A 73 -6.81 -4.02 -11.73
N VAL A 74 -6.87 -2.90 -12.45
CA VAL A 74 -5.98 -2.60 -13.57
C VAL A 74 -5.48 -1.17 -13.48
N GLU A 75 -4.53 -0.81 -14.32
CA GLU A 75 -3.99 0.55 -14.41
C GLU A 75 -5.10 1.59 -14.43
N GLY A 76 -4.97 2.60 -13.59
CA GLY A 76 -5.93 3.69 -13.48
C GLY A 76 -6.97 3.53 -12.39
N ASP A 77 -7.10 2.33 -11.81
CA ASP A 77 -8.06 2.10 -10.74
C ASP A 77 -7.59 2.70 -9.42
N VAL A 78 -8.55 3.17 -8.63
CA VAL A 78 -8.32 3.63 -7.26
C VAL A 78 -9.05 2.68 -6.33
N ILE A 79 -8.35 2.24 -5.29
CA ILE A 79 -8.91 1.34 -4.26
C ILE A 79 -8.87 2.10 -2.93
N GLU A 80 -10.05 2.37 -2.38
CA GLU A 80 -10.16 3.05 -1.09
C GLU A 80 -10.59 2.05 -0.03
N ILE A 81 -9.74 1.84 0.98
CA ILE A 81 -9.97 0.85 2.02
C ILE A 81 -10.07 1.57 3.35
N PRO A 82 -11.25 1.58 3.99
CA PRO A 82 -11.42 2.28 5.27
C PRO A 82 -10.65 1.60 6.40
N LYS A 83 -10.48 2.34 7.49
CA LYS A 83 -9.89 1.78 8.71
C LYS A 83 -10.65 0.53 9.16
N ASN A 84 -9.97 -0.33 9.89
CA ASN A 84 -10.54 -1.58 10.45
C ASN A 84 -11.04 -2.56 9.41
N THR A 85 -10.56 -2.46 8.17
CA THR A 85 -10.95 -3.36 7.09
C THR A 85 -9.73 -4.18 6.69
N GLU A 86 -9.81 -5.48 6.85
CA GLU A 86 -8.71 -6.39 6.51
C GLU A 86 -8.65 -6.60 5.02
N PHE A 87 -7.43 -6.55 4.47
CA PHE A 87 -7.24 -6.76 3.04
C PHE A 87 -5.86 -7.34 2.75
N VAL A 88 -5.72 -7.86 1.55
CA VAL A 88 -4.46 -8.33 0.99
C VAL A 88 -4.56 -8.18 -0.52
N PHE A 89 -3.43 -8.17 -1.21
CA PHE A 89 -3.43 -8.12 -2.67
C PHE A 89 -2.31 -8.96 -3.26
N ALA A 90 -2.47 -9.32 -4.53
CA ALA A 90 -1.48 -10.06 -5.29
C ALA A 90 -1.51 -9.59 -6.74
N GLY A 91 -0.40 -9.75 -7.42
CA GLY A 91 -0.27 -9.39 -8.84
C GLY A 91 1.08 -8.79 -9.15
N LYS A 92 1.19 -8.28 -10.36
CA LYS A 92 2.37 -7.53 -10.81
C LYS A 92 1.90 -6.14 -11.18
N MET A 93 2.20 -5.18 -10.32
CA MET A 93 1.70 -3.83 -10.49
C MET A 93 2.54 -2.84 -9.69
N LYS A 94 2.48 -1.60 -10.11
CA LYS A 94 3.07 -0.50 -9.37
C LYS A 94 1.94 0.32 -8.77
N LEU A 95 1.99 0.52 -7.47
CA LEU A 95 0.94 1.20 -6.73
C LEU A 95 1.47 2.49 -6.11
N LEU A 96 0.64 3.52 -6.12
CA LEU A 96 0.80 4.67 -5.25
C LEU A 96 -0.11 4.45 -4.05
N LEU A 97 0.46 4.51 -2.84
CA LEU A 97 -0.30 4.36 -1.61
C LEU A 97 -0.33 5.67 -0.85
N ILE A 98 -1.52 6.10 -0.52
CA ILE A 98 -1.74 7.24 0.38
C ILE A 98 -2.44 6.70 1.62
N MET A 99 -1.89 7.01 2.80
CA MET A 99 -2.55 6.71 4.07
C MET A 99 -2.88 8.01 4.78
N THR A 100 -4.10 8.10 5.30
CA THR A 100 -4.55 9.25 6.06
C THR A 100 -5.32 8.77 7.30
N PRO A 101 -4.87 9.08 8.53
CA PRO A 101 -3.59 9.72 8.89
C PRO A 101 -2.37 8.90 8.46
N ALA A 102 -1.20 9.52 8.54
CA ALA A 102 0.06 8.91 8.10
C ALA A 102 0.30 7.56 8.77
N PHE A 103 1.04 6.70 8.07
CA PHE A 103 1.44 5.40 8.58
C PHE A 103 2.10 5.51 9.96
N ASP A 104 1.67 4.65 10.87
CA ASP A 104 2.27 4.49 12.19
C ASP A 104 2.18 3.00 12.53
N PRO A 105 3.32 2.31 12.70
CA PRO A 105 3.31 0.86 12.89
C PRO A 105 2.51 0.38 14.10
N LYS A 106 2.35 1.21 15.13
CA LYS A 106 1.57 0.84 16.32
C LYS A 106 0.08 0.68 16.02
N ASN A 107 -0.39 1.24 14.90
CA ASN A 107 -1.80 1.19 14.52
C ASN A 107 -2.08 0.12 13.46
N GLU A 108 -1.05 -0.60 13.02
CA GLU A 108 -1.17 -1.64 12.00
C GLU A 108 -1.36 -3.00 12.65
N VAL A 109 -2.27 -3.80 12.08
CA VAL A 109 -2.53 -5.17 12.55
C VAL A 109 -2.24 -6.12 11.40
N GLU A 110 -1.32 -7.05 11.62
CA GLU A 110 -1.04 -8.11 10.65
C GLU A 110 -1.99 -9.27 10.84
N GLY A 111 -2.48 -9.81 9.75
CA GLY A 111 -3.31 -10.99 9.72
C GLY A 111 -2.54 -12.21 9.22
N PRO A 112 -3.27 -13.22 8.71
CA PRO A 112 -2.64 -14.43 8.20
C PRO A 112 -1.85 -14.17 6.91
N GLU A 113 -1.13 -15.19 6.48
CA GLU A 113 -0.37 -15.16 5.23
C GLU A 113 -1.31 -14.96 4.03
N ASN A 114 -0.79 -14.29 3.00
CA ASN A 114 -1.50 -14.07 1.75
C ASN A 114 -1.84 -15.42 1.10
N ASP A 115 -3.10 -15.67 0.87
CA ASP A 115 -3.60 -16.91 0.27
C ASP A 115 -4.08 -16.73 -1.19
N LEU A 116 -3.68 -15.60 -1.80
CA LEU A 116 -3.97 -15.34 -3.22
C LEU A 116 -2.90 -15.88 -4.16
N TYR A 117 -1.82 -16.40 -3.63
CA TYR A 117 -0.74 -16.95 -4.43
C TYR A 117 -1.06 -18.35 -4.91
#